data_08a4c894740bd759dcf0d8b7c62885dd
#
_entry.id   08a4c894740bd759dcf0d8b7c62885dd
#
_cell.length_a   1.000
_cell.length_b   1.000
_cell.length_c   1.000
_cell.angle_alpha   90.00
_cell.angle_beta   90.00
_cell.angle_gamma   90.00
#
_symmetry.space_group_name_H-M   'P 1'
#
loop_
_entity.id
_entity.type
_entity.pdbx_description
1 polymer ?
#
loop_
_entity_poly.entity_id
_entity_poly.type
_entity_poly.pdbx_seq_one_letter_code
_entity_poly.pdbx_strand_id
1 'polypeptide(L)'
;MIRLDKYLVDLGVSGRKDIRQMIRSGRVHVNEKCVKAADSKVNPDEDEVRLDGELLEYRKFRYFAMDKPTGVVTASEDRQQQTVLDLLPPELRHLGLFPVGRLDKDTSGLLLLTNDGQFAHKVISPKAEIEKKYYAVTDGIPDFKDVTAFQNGLILRDGLKCLPATLEVSGKNSCFVTVKEGKYHQVRRMLAAVGKPVLQLRRISVGGLFLENLDLSDGICELSQGHLSAVFSGNTQKTKVPHTDI
;
A
#
# COMPACT_ATOMS: atom_id res chain seq x y z
N MET A 1 0.79 -26.55 -11.10
CA MET A 1 1.91 -26.59 -12.08
C MET A 1 2.05 -25.28 -12.79
N ILE A 2 3.20 -24.61 -12.65
CA ILE A 2 3.57 -23.36 -13.34
C ILE A 2 4.90 -23.55 -14.08
N ARG A 3 5.24 -22.63 -14.98
CA ARG A 3 6.55 -22.68 -15.66
C ARG A 3 7.65 -22.26 -14.72
N LEU A 4 8.83 -22.91 -14.82
CA LEU A 4 9.99 -22.61 -14.00
C LEU A 4 10.46 -21.15 -14.14
N ASP A 5 10.48 -20.61 -15.39
CA ASP A 5 10.81 -19.19 -15.58
C ASP A 5 9.82 -18.25 -14.87
N LYS A 6 8.52 -18.60 -14.85
CA LYS A 6 7.51 -17.85 -14.12
C LYS A 6 7.68 -17.98 -12.60
N TYR A 7 7.95 -19.19 -12.09
CA TYR A 7 8.23 -19.44 -10.67
C TYR A 7 9.32 -18.47 -10.14
N LEU A 8 10.44 -18.38 -10.86
CA LEU A 8 11.57 -17.53 -10.48
C LEU A 8 11.28 -16.02 -10.63
N VAL A 9 10.46 -15.63 -11.62
CA VAL A 9 9.97 -14.25 -11.76
C VAL A 9 9.07 -13.86 -10.60
N ASP A 10 8.11 -14.73 -10.24
CA ASP A 10 7.16 -14.47 -9.15
C ASP A 10 7.90 -14.31 -7.78
N LEU A 11 9.04 -14.96 -7.64
CA LEU A 11 9.91 -14.79 -6.46
C LEU A 11 10.77 -13.51 -6.48
N GLY A 12 10.83 -12.80 -7.60
CA GLY A 12 11.66 -11.62 -7.71
C GLY A 12 13.16 -11.90 -7.85
N VAL A 13 13.54 -13.12 -8.29
CA VAL A 13 14.95 -13.50 -8.47
C VAL A 13 15.64 -12.58 -9.47
N SER A 14 15.02 -12.32 -10.63
CA SER A 14 15.52 -11.39 -11.65
C SER A 14 14.46 -11.17 -12.74
N GLY A 15 14.78 -10.37 -13.75
CA GLY A 15 14.00 -10.23 -14.96
C GLY A 15 13.97 -11.51 -15.80
N ARG A 16 12.93 -11.69 -16.64
CA ARG A 16 12.73 -12.91 -17.46
C ARG A 16 13.93 -13.31 -18.32
N LYS A 17 14.67 -12.33 -18.86
CA LYS A 17 15.85 -12.58 -19.70
C LYS A 17 16.96 -13.26 -18.91
N ASP A 18 17.28 -12.71 -17.74
CA ASP A 18 18.35 -13.19 -16.88
C ASP A 18 18.01 -14.55 -16.27
N ILE A 19 16.75 -14.72 -15.85
CA ILE A 19 16.24 -16.02 -15.36
C ILE A 19 16.43 -17.12 -16.39
N ARG A 20 16.10 -16.88 -17.67
CA ARG A 20 16.31 -17.86 -18.73
C ARG A 20 17.80 -18.18 -18.93
N GLN A 21 18.67 -17.21 -18.76
CA GLN A 21 20.13 -17.41 -18.80
C GLN A 21 20.58 -18.25 -17.60
N MET A 22 20.13 -17.95 -16.38
CA MET A 22 20.42 -18.72 -15.14
C MET A 22 20.00 -20.19 -15.29
N ILE A 23 18.80 -20.45 -15.82
CA ILE A 23 18.31 -21.81 -16.07
C ILE A 23 19.20 -22.53 -17.09
N ARG A 24 19.51 -21.90 -18.22
CA ARG A 24 20.34 -22.51 -19.27
C ARG A 24 21.76 -22.82 -18.81
N SER A 25 22.32 -21.98 -17.92
CA SER A 25 23.66 -22.18 -17.34
C SER A 25 23.71 -23.27 -16.28
N GLY A 26 22.57 -23.90 -15.93
CA GLY A 26 22.53 -25.03 -15.00
C GLY A 26 22.55 -24.63 -13.52
N ARG A 27 22.26 -23.37 -13.20
CA ARG A 27 22.20 -22.86 -11.82
C ARG A 27 20.95 -23.28 -11.07
N VAL A 28 19.89 -23.72 -11.79
CA VAL A 28 18.58 -24.04 -11.23
C VAL A 28 18.39 -25.55 -11.14
N HIS A 29 18.00 -26.02 -9.95
CA HIS A 29 17.66 -27.42 -9.69
C HIS A 29 16.21 -27.53 -9.23
N VAL A 30 15.53 -28.57 -9.68
CA VAL A 30 14.19 -28.96 -9.23
C VAL A 30 14.26 -30.40 -8.73
N ASN A 31 13.94 -30.63 -7.47
CA ASN A 31 14.06 -31.95 -6.81
C ASN A 31 15.44 -32.57 -7.07
N GLU A 32 16.52 -31.83 -6.78
CA GLU A 32 17.93 -32.19 -6.97
C GLU A 32 18.39 -32.35 -8.42
N LYS A 33 17.51 -32.26 -9.42
CA LYS A 33 17.86 -32.40 -10.83
C LYS A 33 18.13 -31.03 -11.45
N CYS A 34 19.27 -30.88 -12.11
CA CYS A 34 19.58 -29.68 -12.89
C CYS A 34 18.59 -29.53 -14.05
N VAL A 35 17.89 -28.42 -14.12
CA VAL A 35 16.91 -28.11 -15.16
C VAL A 35 17.45 -27.01 -16.07
N LYS A 36 17.47 -27.25 -17.39
CA LYS A 36 17.96 -26.30 -18.42
C LYS A 36 16.86 -25.70 -19.29
N ALA A 37 15.64 -26.24 -19.20
CA ALA A 37 14.49 -25.78 -19.97
C ALA A 37 13.65 -24.80 -19.14
N ALA A 38 13.56 -23.57 -19.58
CA ALA A 38 12.86 -22.50 -18.85
C ALA A 38 11.33 -22.70 -18.77
N ASP A 39 10.77 -23.50 -19.67
CA ASP A 39 9.34 -23.85 -19.74
C ASP A 39 9.00 -25.14 -18.98
N SER A 40 9.97 -25.78 -18.34
CA SER A 40 9.71 -26.90 -17.44
C SER A 40 8.62 -26.55 -16.44
N LYS A 41 7.74 -27.53 -16.17
CA LYS A 41 6.64 -27.35 -15.22
C LYS A 41 7.12 -27.75 -13.82
N VAL A 42 6.79 -26.90 -12.84
CA VAL A 42 7.02 -27.15 -11.42
C VAL A 42 5.72 -27.03 -10.65
N ASN A 43 5.57 -27.82 -9.61
CA ASN A 43 4.49 -27.70 -8.65
C ASN A 43 4.99 -26.90 -7.44
N PRO A 44 4.53 -25.64 -7.22
CA PRO A 44 5.02 -24.82 -6.11
C PRO A 44 4.77 -25.41 -4.71
N ASP A 45 3.83 -26.34 -4.57
CA ASP A 45 3.43 -26.91 -3.30
C ASP A 45 4.18 -28.23 -2.98
N GLU A 46 4.85 -28.83 -3.98
CA GLU A 46 5.47 -30.16 -3.84
C GLU A 46 6.94 -30.18 -4.27
N ASP A 47 7.32 -29.33 -5.27
CA ASP A 47 8.67 -29.37 -5.83
C ASP A 47 9.61 -28.42 -5.08
N GLU A 48 10.79 -28.91 -4.71
CA GLU A 48 11.89 -28.10 -4.19
C GLU A 48 12.64 -27.44 -5.36
N VAL A 49 12.59 -26.11 -5.44
CA VAL A 49 13.36 -25.36 -6.42
C VAL A 49 14.55 -24.69 -5.72
N ARG A 50 15.75 -24.93 -6.26
CA ARG A 50 16.99 -24.34 -5.75
C ARG A 50 17.68 -23.51 -6.83
N LEU A 51 18.23 -22.37 -6.42
CA LEU A 51 19.12 -21.54 -7.25
C LEU A 51 20.48 -21.49 -6.56
N ASP A 52 21.53 -21.88 -7.27
CA ASP A 52 22.91 -21.97 -6.75
C ASP A 52 23.02 -22.76 -5.42
N GLY A 53 22.15 -23.77 -5.23
CA GLY A 53 22.06 -24.59 -4.04
C GLY A 53 21.11 -24.06 -2.96
N GLU A 54 20.70 -22.81 -2.98
CA GLU A 54 19.74 -22.23 -2.02
C GLU A 54 18.32 -22.63 -2.37
N LEU A 55 17.55 -23.09 -1.37
CA LEU A 55 16.14 -23.43 -1.50
C LEU A 55 15.32 -22.15 -1.65
N LEU A 56 14.46 -22.09 -2.66
CA LEU A 56 13.56 -20.98 -2.90
C LEU A 56 12.15 -21.30 -2.41
N GLU A 57 11.65 -20.54 -1.47
CA GLU A 57 10.27 -20.65 -1.00
C GLU A 57 9.33 -19.88 -1.94
N TYR A 58 8.40 -20.59 -2.59
CA TYR A 58 7.47 -19.97 -3.52
C TYR A 58 6.45 -19.06 -2.83
N ARG A 59 6.39 -17.81 -3.29
CA ARG A 59 5.42 -16.83 -2.84
C ARG A 59 4.74 -16.19 -4.06
N LYS A 60 3.60 -16.73 -4.42
CA LYS A 60 2.81 -16.24 -5.57
C LYS A 60 2.40 -14.78 -5.43
N PHE A 61 1.97 -14.40 -4.24
CA PHE A 61 1.52 -13.04 -3.94
C PHE A 61 2.50 -12.36 -2.98
N ARG A 62 2.81 -11.13 -3.29
CA ARG A 62 3.71 -10.29 -2.49
C ARG A 62 2.96 -9.04 -2.04
N TYR A 63 3.23 -8.59 -0.85
CA TYR A 63 2.53 -7.47 -0.22
C TYR A 63 3.55 -6.55 0.43
N PHE A 64 3.48 -5.28 0.11
CA PHE A 64 4.41 -4.27 0.63
C PHE A 64 3.65 -3.08 1.18
N ALA A 65 4.26 -2.41 2.14
CA ALA A 65 3.87 -1.07 2.57
C ALA A 65 4.96 -0.08 2.15
N MET A 66 4.54 1.07 1.68
CA MET A 66 5.39 2.19 1.32
C MET A 66 4.97 3.41 2.15
N ASP A 67 5.94 4.16 2.67
CA ASP A 67 5.71 5.53 3.10
C ASP A 67 5.81 6.46 1.88
N LYS A 68 4.66 6.65 1.21
CA LYS A 68 4.63 7.45 0.00
C LYS A 68 5.04 8.90 0.29
N PRO A 69 6.04 9.46 -0.37
CA PRO A 69 6.35 10.88 -0.28
C PRO A 69 5.31 11.73 -1.03
N THR A 70 5.28 13.02 -0.75
CA THR A 70 4.59 14.02 -1.59
C THR A 70 5.30 14.20 -2.93
N GLY A 71 4.60 14.75 -3.91
CA GLY A 71 5.17 15.03 -5.25
C GLY A 71 5.13 13.86 -6.24
N VAL A 72 4.79 12.65 -5.78
CA VAL A 72 4.75 11.41 -6.58
C VAL A 72 3.31 10.96 -6.78
N VAL A 73 2.94 10.53 -8.00
CA VAL A 73 1.59 10.08 -8.32
C VAL A 73 1.39 8.60 -7.99
N THR A 74 0.18 8.25 -7.53
CA THR A 74 -0.21 6.85 -7.32
C THR A 74 -0.77 6.29 -8.61
N ALA A 75 0.12 5.79 -9.45
CA ALA A 75 -0.20 5.14 -10.72
C ALA A 75 0.81 4.01 -10.97
N SER A 76 0.43 3.06 -11.85
CA SER A 76 1.36 2.03 -12.32
C SER A 76 2.33 2.58 -13.38
N GLU A 77 1.86 3.52 -14.19
CA GLU A 77 2.66 4.21 -15.22
C GLU A 77 2.13 5.64 -15.40
N ASP A 78 3.03 6.58 -15.63
CA ASP A 78 2.70 7.94 -16.05
C ASP A 78 3.80 8.45 -16.99
N ARG A 79 3.43 9.17 -18.06
CA ARG A 79 4.38 9.65 -19.08
C ARG A 79 5.12 10.92 -18.67
N GLN A 80 4.59 11.67 -17.73
CA GLN A 80 5.07 13.00 -17.38
C GLN A 80 5.50 13.14 -15.93
N GLN A 81 5.04 12.24 -15.05
CA GLN A 81 5.25 12.35 -13.61
C GLN A 81 5.80 11.06 -13.05
N GLN A 82 6.69 11.20 -12.07
CA GLN A 82 7.19 10.09 -11.29
C GLN A 82 6.06 9.39 -10.54
N THR A 83 6.02 8.08 -10.65
CA THR A 83 5.02 7.22 -10.01
C THR A 83 5.57 6.56 -8.75
N VAL A 84 4.69 6.01 -7.92
CA VAL A 84 5.09 5.21 -6.75
C VAL A 84 5.86 3.95 -7.12
N LEU A 85 5.68 3.41 -8.34
CA LEU A 85 6.42 2.24 -8.82
C LEU A 85 7.85 2.59 -9.28
N ASP A 86 8.09 3.83 -9.69
CA ASP A 86 9.45 4.31 -10.02
C ASP A 86 10.34 4.42 -8.78
N LEU A 87 9.74 4.51 -7.58
CA LEU A 87 10.46 4.53 -6.30
C LEU A 87 10.87 3.12 -5.83
N LEU A 88 10.36 2.07 -6.46
CA LEU A 88 10.70 0.70 -6.05
C LEU A 88 12.18 0.38 -6.28
N PRO A 89 12.81 -0.32 -5.32
CA PRO A 89 14.11 -0.93 -5.53
C PRO A 89 14.10 -1.81 -6.80
N PRO A 90 15.24 -1.90 -7.53
CA PRO A 90 15.31 -2.65 -8.80
C PRO A 90 14.81 -4.09 -8.70
N GLU A 91 15.08 -4.75 -7.58
CA GLU A 91 14.69 -6.13 -7.29
C GLU A 91 13.17 -6.34 -7.15
N LEU A 92 12.40 -5.28 -6.88
CA LEU A 92 10.94 -5.38 -6.76
C LEU A 92 10.18 -4.99 -8.04
N ARG A 93 10.85 -4.33 -9.00
CA ARG A 93 10.18 -3.77 -10.20
C ARG A 93 9.55 -4.82 -11.11
N HIS A 94 10.08 -6.05 -11.10
CA HIS A 94 9.58 -7.14 -11.95
C HIS A 94 8.56 -8.05 -11.26
N LEU A 95 8.18 -7.76 -10.02
CA LEU A 95 7.13 -8.49 -9.30
C LEU A 95 5.71 -8.21 -9.79
N GLY A 96 5.52 -7.25 -10.70
CA GLY A 96 4.20 -6.86 -11.19
C GLY A 96 3.33 -6.22 -10.12
N LEU A 97 3.96 -5.48 -9.18
CA LEU A 97 3.25 -4.79 -8.11
C LEU A 97 2.40 -3.64 -8.67
N PHE A 98 1.31 -3.36 -7.99
CA PHE A 98 0.46 -2.19 -8.22
C PHE A 98 -0.07 -1.65 -6.90
N PRO A 99 -0.44 -0.36 -6.83
CA PRO A 99 -0.92 0.25 -5.60
C PRO A 99 -2.34 -0.21 -5.24
N VAL A 100 -2.57 -0.43 -3.95
CA VAL A 100 -3.87 -0.77 -3.35
C VAL A 100 -4.61 0.53 -2.99
N GLY A 101 -5.42 1.00 -3.91
CA GLY A 101 -6.03 2.32 -3.83
C GLY A 101 -5.04 3.44 -4.19
N ARG A 102 -5.43 4.66 -3.89
CA ARG A 102 -4.67 5.86 -4.29
C ARG A 102 -4.51 6.83 -3.14
N LEU A 103 -3.39 7.53 -3.16
CA LEU A 103 -3.16 8.79 -2.45
C LEU A 103 -2.93 9.88 -3.50
N ASP A 104 -3.38 11.07 -3.20
CA ASP A 104 -3.16 12.24 -4.07
C ASP A 104 -1.67 12.55 -4.14
N LYS A 105 -1.24 13.31 -5.15
CA LYS A 105 0.16 13.67 -5.36
C LYS A 105 0.77 14.37 -4.16
N ASP A 106 0.00 15.23 -3.53
CA ASP A 106 0.35 16.05 -2.36
C ASP A 106 -0.02 15.40 -1.00
N THR A 107 -0.46 14.14 -1.00
CA THR A 107 -0.74 13.35 0.19
C THR A 107 0.35 12.31 0.39
N SER A 108 0.93 12.27 1.59
CA SER A 108 1.96 11.30 1.98
C SER A 108 1.41 10.15 2.84
N GLY A 109 2.28 9.22 3.18
CA GLY A 109 2.01 8.19 4.18
C GLY A 109 1.71 6.81 3.61
N LEU A 110 1.06 5.98 4.41
CA LEU A 110 0.90 4.54 4.17
C LEU A 110 0.19 4.24 2.85
N LEU A 111 0.90 3.63 1.93
CA LEU A 111 0.40 3.08 0.69
C LEU A 111 0.76 1.58 0.61
N LEU A 112 -0.23 0.74 0.37
CA LEU A 112 -0.02 -0.68 0.16
C LEU A 112 0.23 -0.96 -1.31
N LEU A 113 1.14 -1.91 -1.60
CA LEU A 113 1.46 -2.38 -2.94
C LEU A 113 1.36 -3.91 -2.96
N THR A 114 0.86 -4.49 -4.03
CA THR A 114 0.72 -5.95 -4.17
C THR A 114 0.62 -6.36 -5.62
N ASN A 115 0.81 -7.65 -5.90
CA ASN A 115 0.43 -8.29 -7.16
C ASN A 115 -0.82 -9.18 -7.02
N ASP A 116 -1.52 -9.10 -5.86
CA ASP A 116 -2.78 -9.81 -5.58
C ASP A 116 -3.99 -8.89 -5.81
N GLY A 117 -4.66 -9.06 -6.95
CA GLY A 117 -5.85 -8.28 -7.29
C GLY A 117 -7.05 -8.55 -6.36
N GLN A 118 -7.16 -9.76 -5.79
CA GLN A 118 -8.24 -10.09 -4.88
C GLN A 118 -8.07 -9.39 -3.53
N PHE A 119 -6.86 -9.39 -2.98
CA PHE A 119 -6.53 -8.63 -1.79
C PHE A 119 -6.79 -7.14 -2.02
N ALA A 120 -6.26 -6.57 -3.08
CA ALA A 120 -6.45 -5.16 -3.40
C ALA A 120 -7.93 -4.79 -3.48
N HIS A 121 -8.74 -5.59 -4.19
CA HIS A 121 -10.18 -5.37 -4.29
C HIS A 121 -10.87 -5.40 -2.92
N LYS A 122 -10.50 -6.34 -2.05
CA LYS A 122 -11.05 -6.41 -0.68
C LYS A 122 -10.73 -5.17 0.13
N VAL A 123 -9.51 -4.61 0.01
CA VAL A 123 -9.08 -3.43 0.77
C VAL A 123 -9.74 -2.13 0.28
N ILE A 124 -9.93 -1.98 -1.05
CA ILE A 124 -10.48 -0.75 -1.62
C ILE A 124 -12.00 -0.73 -1.75
N SER A 125 -12.63 -1.89 -1.67
CA SER A 125 -14.09 -2.03 -1.82
C SER A 125 -14.84 -1.19 -0.79
N PRO A 126 -15.79 -0.33 -1.19
CA PRO A 126 -16.62 0.42 -0.24
C PRO A 126 -17.40 -0.47 0.71
N LYS A 127 -17.78 -1.69 0.27
CA LYS A 127 -18.52 -2.68 1.06
C LYS A 127 -17.70 -3.26 2.22
N ALA A 128 -16.38 -3.23 2.13
CA ALA A 128 -15.51 -3.75 3.18
C ALA A 128 -15.35 -2.79 4.36
N GLU A 129 -15.75 -1.52 4.18
CA GLU A 129 -15.71 -0.47 5.21
C GLU A 129 -14.37 -0.34 5.94
N ILE A 130 -13.27 -0.72 5.28
CA ILE A 130 -11.93 -0.63 5.88
C ILE A 130 -11.59 0.82 6.13
N GLU A 131 -11.32 1.14 7.39
CA GLU A 131 -11.00 2.48 7.85
C GLU A 131 -9.65 2.95 7.29
N LYS A 132 -9.57 4.22 6.92
CA LYS A 132 -8.34 4.91 6.57
C LYS A 132 -8.23 6.11 7.49
N LYS A 133 -7.17 6.13 8.31
CA LYS A 133 -6.92 7.25 9.24
C LYS A 133 -5.85 8.17 8.67
N TYR A 134 -6.15 9.44 8.71
CA TYR A 134 -5.28 10.49 8.21
C TYR A 134 -4.92 11.46 9.33
N TYR A 135 -3.70 11.94 9.34
CA TYR A 135 -3.27 13.11 10.06
C TYR A 135 -3.33 14.31 9.12
N ALA A 136 -3.99 15.39 9.53
CA ALA A 136 -4.14 16.60 8.76
C ALA A 136 -3.65 17.81 9.56
N VAL A 137 -2.83 18.66 8.91
CA VAL A 137 -2.55 20.03 9.34
C VAL A 137 -3.43 20.95 8.52
N THR A 138 -4.13 21.86 9.18
CA THR A 138 -5.18 22.70 8.59
C THR A 138 -4.87 24.20 8.73
N ASP A 139 -5.35 24.97 7.77
CA ASP A 139 -5.47 26.42 7.88
C ASP A 139 -6.76 26.74 8.66
N GLY A 140 -6.60 26.93 9.96
CA GLY A 140 -7.67 27.10 10.93
C GLY A 140 -7.67 26.01 12.00
N ILE A 141 -8.31 26.29 13.13
CA ILE A 141 -8.33 25.43 14.33
C ILE A 141 -9.55 24.53 14.27
N PRO A 142 -9.39 23.20 14.14
CA PRO A 142 -10.51 22.26 14.24
C PRO A 142 -11.16 22.35 15.63
N ASP A 143 -12.48 22.32 15.68
CA ASP A 143 -13.26 22.47 16.91
C ASP A 143 -14.35 21.38 17.06
N PHE A 144 -15.10 21.44 18.14
CA PHE A 144 -16.17 20.48 18.45
C PHE A 144 -17.31 20.51 17.42
N LYS A 145 -17.57 21.66 16.77
CA LYS A 145 -18.61 21.75 15.72
C LYS A 145 -18.19 20.95 14.49
N ASP A 146 -16.89 20.99 14.16
CA ASP A 146 -16.32 20.21 13.06
C ASP A 146 -16.45 18.70 13.35
N VAL A 147 -16.16 18.28 14.61
CA VAL A 147 -16.34 16.89 15.06
C VAL A 147 -17.78 16.42 14.84
N THR A 148 -18.75 17.21 15.28
CA THR A 148 -20.18 16.90 15.14
C THR A 148 -20.60 16.84 13.66
N ALA A 149 -20.09 17.77 12.83
CA ALA A 149 -20.38 17.78 11.39
C ALA A 149 -19.87 16.51 10.71
N PHE A 150 -18.66 16.05 11.04
CA PHE A 150 -18.10 14.81 10.50
C PHE A 150 -18.88 13.58 10.94
N GLN A 151 -19.30 13.50 12.19
CA GLN A 151 -20.13 12.39 12.73
C GLN A 151 -21.49 12.27 12.05
N ASN A 152 -22.08 13.38 11.63
CA ASN A 152 -23.37 13.42 10.93
C ASN A 152 -23.24 13.12 9.42
N GLY A 153 -22.00 13.09 8.91
CA GLY A 153 -21.74 13.08 7.48
C GLY A 153 -21.88 14.46 6.86
N LEU A 154 -21.15 14.70 5.79
CA LEU A 154 -21.07 16.00 5.13
C LEU A 154 -21.63 15.94 3.71
N ILE A 155 -22.30 17.01 3.29
CA ILE A 155 -22.63 17.26 1.88
C ILE A 155 -21.61 18.27 1.35
N LEU A 156 -20.82 17.86 0.37
CA LEU A 156 -19.80 18.70 -0.24
C LEU A 156 -20.43 19.72 -1.20
N ARG A 157 -19.64 20.72 -1.63
CA ARG A 157 -20.14 21.82 -2.48
C ARG A 157 -20.77 21.37 -3.81
N ASP A 158 -20.35 20.23 -4.35
CA ASP A 158 -20.90 19.62 -5.57
C ASP A 158 -22.08 18.67 -5.30
N GLY A 159 -22.62 18.66 -4.08
CA GLY A 159 -23.74 17.80 -3.68
C GLY A 159 -23.35 16.38 -3.30
N LEU A 160 -22.06 16.02 -3.34
CA LEU A 160 -21.59 14.69 -2.96
C LEU A 160 -21.79 14.47 -1.47
N LYS A 161 -22.57 13.44 -1.11
CA LYS A 161 -22.79 13.03 0.28
C LYS A 161 -21.64 12.14 0.75
N CYS A 162 -20.96 12.55 1.81
CA CYS A 162 -19.96 11.72 2.50
C CYS A 162 -20.62 10.92 3.63
N LEU A 163 -20.18 9.69 3.83
CA LEU A 163 -20.56 8.89 4.99
C LEU A 163 -20.09 9.58 6.29
N PRO A 164 -20.73 9.28 7.43
CA PRO A 164 -20.21 9.63 8.74
C PRO A 164 -18.74 9.26 8.88
N ALA A 165 -17.98 10.17 9.44
CA ALA A 165 -16.55 10.04 9.64
C ALA A 165 -16.15 10.51 11.05
N THR A 166 -15.00 10.09 11.54
CA THR A 166 -14.49 10.55 12.83
C THR A 166 -13.47 11.67 12.61
N LEU A 167 -13.59 12.75 13.34
CA LEU A 167 -12.60 13.81 13.48
C LEU A 167 -12.17 13.91 14.94
N GLU A 168 -10.87 13.81 15.19
CA GLU A 168 -10.26 13.93 16.53
C GLU A 168 -9.27 15.10 16.50
N VAL A 169 -9.53 16.14 17.28
CA VAL A 169 -8.59 17.28 17.41
C VAL A 169 -7.32 16.80 18.12
N SER A 170 -6.14 17.03 17.53
CA SER A 170 -4.86 16.53 18.04
C SER A 170 -3.88 17.64 18.42
N GLY A 171 -4.14 18.88 18.01
CA GLY A 171 -3.30 20.04 18.29
C GLY A 171 -4.00 21.33 17.89
N LYS A 172 -3.26 22.46 17.95
CA LYS A 172 -3.84 23.76 17.63
C LYS A 172 -4.41 23.82 16.21
N ASN A 173 -3.67 23.33 15.22
CA ASN A 173 -4.05 23.36 13.81
C ASN A 173 -3.98 21.96 13.18
N SER A 174 -4.25 20.92 13.96
CA SER A 174 -4.15 19.54 13.47
C SER A 174 -5.25 18.65 14.01
N CYS A 175 -5.61 17.64 13.22
CA CYS A 175 -6.60 16.64 13.59
C CYS A 175 -6.30 15.29 12.93
N PHE A 176 -6.88 14.25 13.50
CA PHE A 176 -7.01 12.96 12.83
C PHE A 176 -8.39 12.87 12.19
N VAL A 177 -8.44 12.34 10.98
CA VAL A 177 -9.68 12.05 10.26
C VAL A 177 -9.70 10.59 9.88
N THR A 178 -10.77 9.88 10.27
CA THR A 178 -10.99 8.47 9.89
C THR A 178 -12.20 8.37 9.00
N VAL A 179 -12.01 7.79 7.80
CA VAL A 179 -13.06 7.56 6.80
C VAL A 179 -13.12 6.08 6.41
N LYS A 180 -14.31 5.58 6.06
CA LYS A 180 -14.56 4.20 5.59
C LYS A 180 -14.66 4.09 4.07
N GLU A 181 -14.62 5.18 3.38
CA GLU A 181 -14.71 5.29 1.92
C GLU A 181 -13.50 6.03 1.34
N GLY A 182 -13.40 6.16 0.03
CA GLY A 182 -12.25 6.79 -0.63
C GLY A 182 -12.69 7.57 -1.87
N LYS A 183 -13.53 8.60 -1.68
CA LYS A 183 -13.95 9.49 -2.77
C LYS A 183 -12.82 10.44 -3.15
N TYR A 184 -12.93 11.02 -4.34
CA TYR A 184 -11.94 11.96 -4.87
C TYR A 184 -11.65 13.10 -3.91
N HIS A 185 -10.39 13.25 -3.48
CA HIS A 185 -9.89 14.24 -2.52
C HIS A 185 -10.76 14.36 -1.25
N GLN A 186 -11.35 13.26 -0.77
CA GLN A 186 -12.43 13.29 0.21
C GLN A 186 -12.07 14.03 1.49
N VAL A 187 -10.98 13.69 2.17
CA VAL A 187 -10.59 14.30 3.45
C VAL A 187 -10.31 15.80 3.28
N ARG A 188 -9.62 16.18 2.21
CA ARG A 188 -9.37 17.60 1.87
C ARG A 188 -10.67 18.37 1.67
N ARG A 189 -11.60 17.79 0.94
CA ARG A 189 -12.89 18.41 0.66
C ARG A 189 -13.80 18.50 1.87
N MET A 190 -13.78 17.46 2.73
CA MET A 190 -14.54 17.47 3.98
C MET A 190 -14.04 18.55 4.94
N LEU A 191 -12.72 18.66 5.15
CA LEU A 191 -12.13 19.70 5.98
C LEU A 191 -12.35 21.10 5.40
N ALA A 192 -12.23 21.28 4.10
CA ALA A 192 -12.56 22.55 3.44
C ALA A 192 -14.03 22.93 3.57
N ALA A 193 -14.96 21.96 3.59
CA ALA A 193 -16.39 22.21 3.77
C ALA A 193 -16.74 22.78 5.14
N VAL A 194 -15.95 22.46 6.17
CA VAL A 194 -16.10 23.05 7.52
C VAL A 194 -15.16 24.26 7.74
N GLY A 195 -14.57 24.81 6.65
CA GLY A 195 -13.73 26.01 6.72
C GLY A 195 -12.33 25.78 7.27
N LYS A 196 -11.82 24.55 7.18
CA LYS A 196 -10.48 24.14 7.62
C LYS A 196 -9.66 23.55 6.45
N PRO A 197 -9.25 24.36 5.44
CA PRO A 197 -8.47 23.84 4.32
C PRO A 197 -7.21 23.10 4.78
N VAL A 198 -6.90 21.99 4.10
CA VAL A 198 -5.76 21.16 4.45
C VAL A 198 -4.46 21.73 3.88
N LEU A 199 -3.49 21.96 4.73
CA LEU A 199 -2.12 22.34 4.38
C LEU A 199 -1.26 21.10 4.14
N GLN A 200 -1.34 20.09 5.05
CA GLN A 200 -0.62 18.83 4.93
C GLN A 200 -1.57 17.66 5.23
N LEU A 201 -1.45 16.58 4.48
CA LEU A 201 -2.24 15.37 4.67
C LEU A 201 -1.34 14.14 4.59
N ARG A 202 -1.44 13.28 5.61
CA ARG A 202 -0.66 12.04 5.70
C ARG A 202 -1.57 10.90 6.11
N ARG A 203 -1.63 9.82 5.32
CA ARG A 203 -2.33 8.61 5.74
C ARG A 203 -1.47 7.80 6.70
N ILE A 204 -1.95 7.60 7.90
CA ILE A 204 -1.23 6.94 8.99
C ILE A 204 -1.65 5.49 9.21
N SER A 205 -2.88 5.11 8.79
CA SER A 205 -3.28 3.69 8.84
C SER A 205 -4.26 3.30 7.73
N VAL A 206 -4.30 1.98 7.49
CA VAL A 206 -5.31 1.27 6.71
C VAL A 206 -5.78 0.10 7.55
N GLY A 207 -7.06 0.11 7.99
CA GLY A 207 -7.55 -0.77 9.04
C GLY A 207 -6.73 -0.61 10.31
N GLY A 208 -6.38 -1.70 10.94
CA GLY A 208 -5.48 -1.75 12.11
C GLY A 208 -3.99 -1.75 11.77
N LEU A 209 -3.60 -1.63 10.49
CA LEU A 209 -2.20 -1.51 10.10
C LEU A 209 -1.77 -0.05 10.16
N PHE A 210 -0.87 0.29 11.09
CA PHE A 210 -0.33 1.62 11.28
C PHE A 210 1.07 1.77 10.69
N LEU A 211 1.34 2.93 10.10
CA LEU A 211 2.64 3.28 9.54
C LEU A 211 3.76 3.21 10.57
N GLU A 212 3.50 3.67 11.80
CA GLU A 212 4.47 3.68 12.90
C GLU A 212 4.90 2.29 13.39
N ASN A 213 4.14 1.24 13.05
CA ASN A 213 4.45 -0.14 13.42
C ASN A 213 5.25 -0.89 12.36
N LEU A 214 5.67 -0.19 11.30
CA LEU A 214 6.39 -0.76 10.18
C LEU A 214 7.84 -0.27 10.16
N ASP A 215 8.77 -1.17 9.89
CA ASP A 215 10.15 -0.79 9.60
C ASP A 215 10.24 -0.34 8.14
N LEU A 216 10.24 0.97 7.93
CA LEU A 216 10.30 1.64 6.63
C LEU A 216 11.59 2.43 6.47
N SER A 217 12.69 1.97 7.05
CA SER A 217 14.02 2.61 6.96
C SER A 217 14.43 2.90 5.50
N ASP A 218 14.05 2.00 4.57
CA ASP A 218 14.28 2.15 3.13
C ASP A 218 13.05 2.68 2.36
N GLY A 219 12.06 3.24 3.08
CA GLY A 219 10.83 3.78 2.50
C GLY A 219 9.80 2.73 2.09
N ILE A 220 10.14 1.44 2.11
CA ILE A 220 9.27 0.30 1.78
C ILE A 220 9.64 -0.93 2.60
N CYS A 221 8.63 -1.72 3.02
CA CYS A 221 8.86 -3.02 3.66
C CYS A 221 7.88 -4.08 3.15
N GLU A 222 8.28 -5.34 3.19
CA GLU A 222 7.38 -6.48 2.93
C GLU A 222 6.50 -6.76 4.14
N LEU A 223 5.22 -7.03 3.90
CA LEU A 223 4.23 -7.25 4.94
C LEU A 223 4.17 -8.73 5.35
N SER A 224 4.23 -9.00 6.64
CA SER A 224 3.98 -10.31 7.23
C SER A 224 2.49 -10.67 7.22
N GLN A 225 2.14 -11.93 7.49
CA GLN A 225 0.75 -12.39 7.67
C GLN A 225 0.04 -11.63 8.80
N GLY A 226 0.75 -11.30 9.88
CA GLY A 226 0.21 -10.47 10.96
C GLY A 226 -0.17 -9.08 10.48
N HIS A 227 0.66 -8.45 9.65
CA HIS A 227 0.36 -7.15 9.03
C HIS A 227 -0.84 -7.23 8.09
N LEU A 228 -0.95 -8.29 7.28
CA LEU A 228 -2.10 -8.49 6.39
C LEU A 228 -3.41 -8.66 7.16
N SER A 229 -3.37 -9.41 8.27
CA SER A 229 -4.53 -9.57 9.16
C SER A 229 -4.93 -8.24 9.80
N ALA A 230 -3.96 -7.41 10.18
CA ALA A 230 -4.21 -6.09 10.75
C ALA A 230 -4.95 -5.15 9.78
N VAL A 231 -4.71 -5.24 8.46
CA VAL A 231 -5.45 -4.44 7.45
C VAL A 231 -6.96 -4.64 7.56
N PHE A 232 -7.42 -5.84 7.92
CA PHE A 232 -8.84 -6.19 8.03
C PHE A 232 -9.38 -6.09 9.46
N SER A 233 -8.56 -5.71 10.43
CA SER A 233 -9.01 -5.45 11.80
C SER A 233 -9.43 -3.98 11.97
N GLY A 234 -10.31 -3.73 12.96
CA GLY A 234 -10.69 -2.37 13.32
C GLY A 234 -9.51 -1.57 13.90
N ASN A 235 -9.59 -0.26 13.75
CA ASN A 235 -8.59 0.67 14.26
C ASN A 235 -8.79 0.90 15.77
N THR A 236 -8.11 0.13 16.61
CA THR A 236 -8.25 0.20 18.09
C THR A 236 -7.09 0.93 18.78
N GLN A 237 -6.03 1.34 18.05
CA GLN A 237 -4.87 1.99 18.66
C GLN A 237 -5.08 3.50 18.90
N LYS A 238 -4.64 3.97 20.07
CA LYS A 238 -4.45 5.42 20.32
C LYS A 238 -3.25 5.88 19.50
N THR A 239 -3.49 6.73 18.53
CA THR A 239 -2.48 7.21 17.58
C THR A 239 -1.65 8.34 18.21
N LYS A 240 -0.33 8.24 18.09
CA LYS A 240 0.58 9.36 18.39
C LYS A 240 0.58 10.33 17.21
N VAL A 241 0.79 11.61 17.51
CA VAL A 241 1.00 12.63 16.46
C VAL A 241 2.28 12.26 15.71
N PRO A 242 2.25 12.13 14.37
CA PRO A 242 3.45 11.85 13.61
C PRO A 242 4.50 12.94 13.84
N HIS A 243 5.76 12.55 14.03
CA HIS A 243 6.85 13.52 13.95
C HIS A 243 6.87 14.05 12.51
N THR A 244 6.35 15.26 12.33
CA THR A 244 6.53 16.02 11.09
C THR A 244 7.81 16.81 11.30
N ASP A 245 8.88 16.39 10.62
CA ASP A 245 10.01 17.30 10.39
C ASP A 245 9.45 18.48 9.59
N ILE A 246 9.42 19.66 10.24
CA ILE A 246 9.02 20.96 9.67
C ILE A 246 10.20 21.51 8.88
#